data_bcacca7c6fbfe4fcd782cf18759f8cfe
#
_entry.id   bcacca7c6fbfe4fcd782cf18759f8cfe
#
_cell.length_a   1.000
_cell.length_b   1.000
_cell.length_c   1.000
_cell.angle_alpha   90.00
_cell.angle_beta   90.00
_cell.angle_gamma   90.00
#
_symmetry.space_group_name_H-M   'P 1'
#
loop_
_entity.id
_entity.type
_entity.pdbx_description
1 polymer ?
#
loop_
_entity_poly.entity_id
_entity_poly.type
_entity_poly.pdbx_seq_one_letter_code
_entity_poly.pdbx_strand_id
1 'polypeptide(L)'
;VAEQNMAAIAAGLGVNGKIPFISSYATFSPGKNWETIRTTIVYNQSNVKIAGHHSGIITGPDGATHQATEDIALIRTLPDIKLIVPCDSIEAKKATVASADIKGPVYLRFTRDKTPVMTTMETPFEAGKIQTFWISENPQAVILGTGHLLYYALLAAKKLEEEGINVLVANVSTIKPLDGQALLELVGKTNAVVTVEDHQVAGGLGGAVAEFLAKNKPTPMEFIGLQDSFAESGSPKELLAK
;
A
#
# COMPACT_ATOMS: atom_id res chain seq x y z
N VAL A 1 5.49 17.37 14.43
CA VAL A 1 6.35 18.13 15.36
C VAL A 1 6.90 17.25 16.47
N ALA A 2 6.10 16.41 17.09
CA ALA A 2 6.50 15.54 18.20
C ALA A 2 6.10 14.08 17.94
N GLU A 3 6.43 13.56 16.77
CA GLU A 3 5.97 12.25 16.29
C GLU A 3 6.48 11.11 17.18
N GLN A 4 7.71 11.21 17.72
CA GLN A 4 8.21 10.22 18.68
C GLN A 4 7.37 10.22 19.96
N ASN A 5 7.05 11.40 20.47
CA ASN A 5 6.23 11.56 21.68
C ASN A 5 4.81 11.03 21.45
N MET A 6 4.22 11.35 20.30
CA MET A 6 2.91 10.83 19.88
C MET A 6 2.91 9.28 19.85
N ALA A 7 3.93 8.66 19.26
CA ALA A 7 4.05 7.21 19.21
C ALA A 7 4.23 6.58 20.60
N ALA A 8 5.06 7.18 21.46
CA ALA A 8 5.29 6.68 22.81
C ALA A 8 4.03 6.78 23.70
N ILE A 9 3.28 7.89 23.62
CA ILE A 9 2.00 8.06 24.33
C ILE A 9 0.98 7.03 23.83
N ALA A 10 0.87 6.86 22.50
CA ALA A 10 -0.03 5.86 21.92
C ALA A 10 0.33 4.44 22.34
N ALA A 11 1.63 4.10 22.39
CA ALA A 11 2.08 2.80 22.87
C ALA A 11 1.61 2.55 24.30
N GLY A 12 1.78 3.53 25.21
CA GLY A 12 1.30 3.46 26.58
C GLY A 12 -0.22 3.28 26.69
N LEU A 13 -0.99 3.97 25.85
CA LEU A 13 -2.44 3.80 25.79
C LEU A 13 -2.82 2.39 25.28
N GLY A 14 -2.12 1.90 24.26
CA GLY A 14 -2.38 0.59 23.64
C GLY A 14 -2.14 -0.57 24.61
N VAL A 15 -1.05 -0.55 25.40
CA VAL A 15 -0.79 -1.60 26.40
C VAL A 15 -1.75 -1.53 27.57
N ASN A 16 -2.39 -0.39 27.79
CA ASN A 16 -3.47 -0.22 28.78
C ASN A 16 -4.87 -0.53 28.22
N GLY A 17 -4.96 -1.28 27.10
CA GLY A 17 -6.22 -1.80 26.56
C GLY A 17 -7.02 -0.79 25.72
N LYS A 18 -6.45 0.37 25.35
CA LYS A 18 -7.06 1.32 24.41
C LYS A 18 -6.70 0.96 22.98
N ILE A 19 -7.42 1.55 22.03
CA ILE A 19 -7.14 1.45 20.60
C ILE A 19 -6.80 2.87 20.09
N PRO A 20 -5.61 3.39 20.38
CA PRO A 20 -5.23 4.70 19.93
C PRO A 20 -4.97 4.72 18.42
N PHE A 21 -5.49 5.75 17.76
CA PHE A 21 -5.16 6.12 16.39
C PHE A 21 -4.23 7.33 16.43
N ILE A 22 -3.07 7.21 15.79
CA ILE A 22 -2.14 8.32 15.59
C ILE A 22 -2.05 8.66 14.11
N SER A 23 -1.85 9.95 13.82
CA SER A 23 -1.88 10.44 12.44
C SER A 23 -0.84 11.54 12.24
N SER A 24 -0.02 11.39 11.21
CA SER A 24 0.92 12.39 10.73
C SER A 24 1.26 12.13 9.27
N TYR A 25 2.02 13.03 8.63
CA TYR A 25 2.60 12.76 7.32
C TYR A 25 3.49 11.52 7.40
N ALA A 26 3.44 10.68 6.37
CA ALA A 26 4.20 9.44 6.35
C ALA A 26 5.73 9.65 6.42
N THR A 27 6.22 10.76 5.87
CA THR A 27 7.62 11.21 6.05
C THR A 27 8.01 11.37 7.52
N PHE A 28 7.07 11.73 8.40
CA PHE A 28 7.32 11.91 9.83
C PHE A 28 6.87 10.72 10.67
N SER A 29 5.83 10.02 10.26
CA SER A 29 5.34 8.78 10.89
C SER A 29 4.92 7.79 9.79
N PRO A 30 5.78 6.84 9.37
CA PRO A 30 6.91 6.28 10.14
C PRO A 30 8.28 6.93 9.90
N GLY A 31 8.49 7.81 8.93
CA GLY A 31 9.84 8.19 8.52
C GLY A 31 10.74 8.66 9.67
N LYS A 32 10.34 9.71 10.40
CA LYS A 32 11.13 10.27 11.50
C LYS A 32 11.07 9.45 12.78
N ASN A 33 9.92 8.84 13.10
CA ASN A 33 9.71 8.13 14.37
C ASN A 33 9.78 6.60 14.24
N TRP A 34 10.38 6.08 13.17
CA TRP A 34 10.43 4.65 12.88
C TRP A 34 11.03 3.82 14.03
N GLU A 35 12.12 4.29 14.64
CA GLU A 35 12.74 3.64 15.79
C GLU A 35 11.75 3.55 16.96
N THR A 36 11.06 4.63 17.28
CA THR A 36 10.06 4.66 18.35
C THR A 36 8.88 3.73 18.05
N ILE A 37 8.39 3.70 16.81
CA ILE A 37 7.36 2.72 16.38
C ILE A 37 7.88 1.29 16.59
N ARG A 38 9.11 1.01 16.16
CA ARG A 38 9.74 -0.31 16.28
C ARG A 38 9.81 -0.77 17.74
N THR A 39 10.31 0.06 18.63
CA THR A 39 10.65 -0.32 20.01
C THR A 39 9.45 -0.23 20.95
N THR A 40 8.61 0.80 20.83
CA THR A 40 7.51 1.03 21.78
C THR A 40 6.19 0.44 21.34
N ILE A 41 5.90 0.42 20.03
CA ILE A 41 4.63 -0.08 19.49
C ILE A 41 4.76 -1.53 19.04
N VAL A 42 5.66 -1.78 18.07
CA VAL A 42 5.72 -3.09 17.40
C VAL A 42 6.30 -4.17 18.30
N TYR A 43 7.45 -3.92 18.95
CA TYR A 43 8.09 -4.87 19.83
C TYR A 43 7.21 -5.24 21.03
N ASN A 44 6.45 -4.28 21.55
CA ASN A 44 5.51 -4.50 22.65
C ASN A 44 4.12 -5.02 22.18
N GLN A 45 3.92 -5.23 20.87
CA GLN A 45 2.61 -5.62 20.31
C GLN A 45 1.46 -4.70 20.75
N SER A 46 1.77 -3.42 20.95
CA SER A 46 0.80 -2.42 21.39
C SER A 46 -0.28 -2.19 20.33
N ASN A 47 -1.54 -2.13 20.75
CA ASN A 47 -2.70 -2.07 19.84
C ASN A 47 -2.90 -0.67 19.22
N VAL A 48 -1.89 -0.14 18.56
CA VAL A 48 -1.87 1.21 17.96
C VAL A 48 -2.17 1.13 16.47
N LYS A 49 -3.02 2.05 15.98
CA LYS A 49 -3.30 2.26 14.56
C LYS A 49 -2.57 3.52 14.10
N ILE A 50 -1.68 3.36 13.15
CA ILE A 50 -0.78 4.41 12.66
C ILE A 50 -1.27 4.83 11.28
N ALA A 51 -1.80 6.04 11.15
CA ALA A 51 -2.20 6.62 9.88
C ALA A 51 -1.07 7.50 9.32
N GLY A 52 -0.32 6.97 8.34
CA GLY A 52 0.62 7.75 7.54
C GLY A 52 -0.10 8.35 6.34
N HIS A 53 -0.31 9.65 6.34
CA HIS A 53 -0.94 10.34 5.22
C HIS A 53 0.06 11.23 4.47
N HIS A 54 -0.35 11.83 3.36
CA HIS A 54 0.56 12.54 2.45
C HIS A 54 1.67 11.63 1.94
N SER A 55 1.31 10.37 1.62
CA SER A 55 2.24 9.39 1.07
C SER A 55 2.33 9.51 -0.45
N GLY A 56 3.51 9.21 -0.98
CA GLY A 56 3.76 9.17 -2.41
C GLY A 56 3.95 10.54 -3.06
N ILE A 57 4.16 10.51 -4.38
CA ILE A 57 4.44 11.72 -5.17
C ILE A 57 3.25 12.65 -5.31
N ILE A 58 2.01 12.13 -5.15
CA ILE A 58 0.82 12.99 -5.18
C ILE A 58 0.67 13.89 -3.96
N THR A 59 1.61 13.87 -3.02
CA THR A 59 1.81 14.94 -2.05
C THR A 59 2.08 16.27 -2.75
N GLY A 60 2.63 16.23 -3.96
CA GLY A 60 2.58 17.32 -4.93
C GLY A 60 3.53 18.47 -4.62
N PRO A 61 3.00 19.71 -4.41
CA PRO A 61 3.82 20.91 -4.32
C PRO A 61 4.82 20.91 -3.16
N ASP A 62 4.56 20.15 -2.10
CA ASP A 62 5.45 20.07 -0.93
C ASP A 62 6.82 19.45 -1.29
N GLY A 63 6.89 18.68 -2.41
CA GLY A 63 8.11 18.13 -2.97
C GLY A 63 8.71 17.00 -2.16
N ALA A 64 9.91 16.58 -2.54
CA ALA A 64 10.60 15.39 -2.04
C ALA A 64 10.75 15.31 -0.52
N THR A 65 10.80 16.45 0.18
CA THR A 65 10.93 16.48 1.64
C THR A 65 9.67 16.01 2.38
N HIS A 66 8.53 15.94 1.69
CA HIS A 66 7.23 15.57 2.25
C HIS A 66 6.57 14.41 1.52
N GLN A 67 7.07 14.04 0.35
CA GLN A 67 6.63 12.89 -0.44
C GLN A 67 7.24 11.61 0.13
N ALA A 68 6.52 10.91 1.00
CA ALA A 68 6.99 9.64 1.53
C ALA A 68 6.89 8.56 0.45
N THR A 69 8.03 8.14 -0.08
CA THR A 69 8.14 7.13 -1.14
C THR A 69 8.85 5.85 -0.68
N GLU A 70 9.11 5.73 0.62
CA GLU A 70 9.83 4.62 1.27
C GLU A 70 9.09 4.07 2.50
N ASP A 71 7.94 4.60 2.86
CA ASP A 71 7.20 4.26 4.07
C ASP A 71 6.69 2.79 4.08
N ILE A 72 6.30 2.24 2.93
CA ILE A 72 5.94 0.82 2.80
C ILE A 72 7.15 -0.05 3.16
N ALA A 73 8.33 0.25 2.62
CA ALA A 73 9.56 -0.48 2.88
C ALA A 73 9.91 -0.47 4.37
N LEU A 74 9.86 0.70 5.01
CA LEU A 74 10.13 0.86 6.43
C LEU A 74 9.21 0.00 7.31
N ILE A 75 7.92 -0.01 7.00
CA ILE A 75 6.92 -0.78 7.75
C ILE A 75 6.99 -2.28 7.46
N ARG A 76 7.22 -2.67 6.20
CA ARG A 76 7.30 -4.09 5.83
C ARG A 76 8.38 -4.85 6.61
N THR A 77 9.48 -4.20 6.96
CA THR A 77 10.59 -4.83 7.68
C THR A 77 10.29 -5.11 9.15
N LEU A 78 9.29 -4.45 9.74
CA LEU A 78 8.94 -4.66 11.15
C LEU A 78 8.10 -5.93 11.33
N PRO A 79 8.43 -6.83 12.31
CA PRO A 79 7.65 -8.03 12.57
C PRO A 79 6.20 -7.72 12.99
N ASP A 80 5.26 -8.58 12.60
CA ASP A 80 3.86 -8.63 13.09
C ASP A 80 2.98 -7.38 12.92
N ILE A 81 3.50 -6.26 12.40
CA ILE A 81 2.67 -5.11 12.02
C ILE A 81 1.90 -5.41 10.74
N LYS A 82 0.65 -4.99 10.66
CA LYS A 82 -0.14 -5.06 9.43
C LYS A 82 0.07 -3.78 8.63
N LEU A 83 0.10 -3.90 7.31
CA LEU A 83 0.30 -2.78 6.39
C LEU A 83 -0.82 -2.77 5.35
N ILE A 84 -1.66 -1.73 5.38
CA ILE A 84 -2.84 -1.59 4.52
C ILE A 84 -2.73 -0.27 3.74
N VAL A 85 -2.93 -0.35 2.43
CA VAL A 85 -2.83 0.74 1.46
C VAL A 85 -4.13 0.78 0.64
N PRO A 86 -5.18 1.45 1.13
CA PRO A 86 -6.47 1.50 0.44
C PRO A 86 -6.38 2.18 -0.92
N CYS A 87 -7.16 1.71 -1.89
CA CYS A 87 -7.14 2.22 -3.27
C CYS A 87 -7.95 3.51 -3.45
N ASP A 88 -8.95 3.76 -2.62
CA ASP A 88 -9.78 4.97 -2.67
C ASP A 88 -10.36 5.34 -1.29
N SER A 89 -11.17 6.41 -1.25
CA SER A 89 -11.75 6.94 -0.02
C SER A 89 -12.76 6.00 0.65
N ILE A 90 -13.48 5.19 -0.12
CA ILE A 90 -14.46 4.23 0.42
C ILE A 90 -13.72 3.05 1.04
N GLU A 91 -12.73 2.50 0.35
CA GLU A 91 -11.88 1.45 0.90
C GLU A 91 -11.09 1.96 2.11
N ALA A 92 -10.59 3.22 2.09
CA ALA A 92 -9.93 3.85 3.23
C ALA A 92 -10.82 3.89 4.48
N LYS A 93 -12.11 4.24 4.31
CA LYS A 93 -13.09 4.18 5.41
C LYS A 93 -13.24 2.77 5.96
N LYS A 94 -13.41 1.78 5.08
CA LYS A 94 -13.56 0.36 5.48
C LYS A 94 -12.31 -0.17 6.18
N ALA A 95 -11.13 0.11 5.62
CA ALA A 95 -9.85 -0.30 6.19
C ALA A 95 -9.63 0.32 7.58
N THR A 96 -9.98 1.59 7.75
CA THR A 96 -9.86 2.28 9.04
C THR A 96 -10.76 1.64 10.10
N VAL A 97 -12.03 1.38 9.77
CA VAL A 97 -12.96 0.71 10.69
C VAL A 97 -12.49 -0.72 11.00
N ALA A 98 -12.17 -1.51 9.98
CA ALA A 98 -11.70 -2.88 10.15
C ALA A 98 -10.39 -2.95 10.97
N SER A 99 -9.52 -1.95 10.85
CA SER A 99 -8.28 -1.91 11.63
C SER A 99 -8.49 -1.88 13.13
N ALA A 100 -9.62 -1.35 13.61
CA ALA A 100 -9.94 -1.32 15.04
C ALA A 100 -10.14 -2.72 15.64
N ASP A 101 -10.63 -3.66 14.83
CA ASP A 101 -10.86 -5.05 15.23
C ASP A 101 -9.61 -5.93 15.12
N ILE A 102 -8.58 -5.46 14.42
CA ILE A 102 -7.31 -6.17 14.30
C ILE A 102 -6.49 -5.92 15.57
N LYS A 103 -6.17 -6.98 16.30
CA LYS A 103 -5.27 -6.89 17.47
C LYS A 103 -3.84 -6.60 17.05
N GLY A 104 -3.17 -5.73 17.81
CA GLY A 104 -1.79 -5.32 17.55
C GLY A 104 -1.65 -4.14 16.61
N PRO A 105 -0.41 -3.81 16.20
CA PRO A 105 -0.13 -2.63 15.41
C PRO A 105 -0.60 -2.76 13.96
N VAL A 106 -1.21 -1.69 13.44
CA VAL A 106 -1.61 -1.57 12.03
C VAL A 106 -1.12 -0.24 11.49
N TYR A 107 -0.49 -0.26 10.33
CA TYR A 107 -0.18 0.93 9.55
C TYR A 107 -1.17 1.07 8.40
N LEU A 108 -1.80 2.23 8.33
CA LEU A 108 -2.74 2.63 7.27
C LEU A 108 -2.08 3.73 6.44
N ARG A 109 -1.90 3.49 5.15
CA ARG A 109 -1.26 4.43 4.24
C ARG A 109 -2.31 5.22 3.47
N PHE A 110 -2.25 6.56 3.56
CA PHE A 110 -3.19 7.44 2.87
C PHE A 110 -2.45 8.48 2.04
N THR A 111 -3.07 8.89 0.94
CA THR A 111 -2.60 9.96 0.07
C THR A 111 -3.05 11.34 0.57
N ARG A 112 -2.58 12.40 -0.09
CA ARG A 112 -2.97 13.79 0.19
C ARG A 112 -4.17 14.22 -0.64
N ASP A 113 -4.08 14.00 -1.96
CA ASP A 113 -4.99 14.59 -2.92
C ASP A 113 -6.24 13.72 -3.14
N LYS A 114 -7.24 14.32 -3.78
CA LYS A 114 -8.43 13.58 -4.21
C LYS A 114 -8.04 12.56 -5.28
N THR A 115 -8.47 11.34 -5.07
CA THR A 115 -8.25 10.23 -6.02
C THR A 115 -9.57 9.76 -6.60
N PRO A 116 -9.57 9.16 -7.79
CA PRO A 116 -10.77 8.51 -8.32
C PRO A 116 -11.31 7.47 -7.35
N VAL A 117 -12.64 7.38 -7.26
CA VAL A 117 -13.34 6.38 -6.46
C VAL A 117 -13.67 5.19 -7.34
N MET A 118 -13.19 4.01 -6.99
CA MET A 118 -13.34 2.77 -7.75
C MET A 118 -14.21 1.74 -7.02
N THR A 119 -14.38 1.91 -5.72
CA THR A 119 -15.16 1.00 -4.88
C THR A 119 -16.49 1.62 -4.47
N THR A 120 -17.41 0.78 -3.99
CA THR A 120 -18.70 1.20 -3.41
C THR A 120 -18.80 0.68 -1.98
N MET A 121 -19.87 1.04 -1.26
CA MET A 121 -20.09 0.50 0.08
C MET A 121 -20.34 -1.01 0.06
N GLU A 122 -20.85 -1.55 -1.04
CA GLU A 122 -21.10 -2.98 -1.26
C GLU A 122 -19.86 -3.75 -1.69
N THR A 123 -18.84 -3.08 -2.27
CA THR A 123 -17.56 -3.73 -2.62
C THR A 123 -16.97 -4.38 -1.36
N PRO A 124 -16.69 -5.69 -1.34
CA PRO A 124 -16.11 -6.33 -0.16
C PRO A 124 -14.77 -5.70 0.21
N PHE A 125 -14.45 -5.68 1.49
CA PHE A 125 -13.11 -5.40 2.00
C PHE A 125 -12.80 -6.34 3.16
N GLU A 126 -11.69 -7.05 3.03
CA GLU A 126 -11.15 -7.89 4.11
C GLU A 126 -9.62 -7.67 4.15
N ALA A 127 -9.11 -7.28 5.31
CA ALA A 127 -7.68 -7.10 5.49
C ALA A 127 -6.92 -8.43 5.28
N GLY A 128 -5.90 -8.41 4.47
CA GLY A 128 -5.11 -9.60 4.11
C GLY A 128 -5.64 -10.34 2.88
N LYS A 129 -6.63 -9.81 2.16
CA LYS A 129 -7.16 -10.42 0.93
C LYS A 129 -6.88 -9.56 -0.30
N ILE A 130 -6.47 -10.23 -1.38
CA ILE A 130 -6.37 -9.65 -2.72
C ILE A 130 -7.73 -9.73 -3.39
N GLN A 131 -8.14 -8.66 -4.07
CA GLN A 131 -9.39 -8.59 -4.80
C GLN A 131 -9.15 -8.35 -6.28
N THR A 132 -9.78 -9.13 -7.16
CA THR A 132 -9.71 -8.94 -8.61
C THR A 132 -10.76 -7.91 -9.04
N PHE A 133 -10.31 -6.88 -9.77
CA PHE A 133 -11.14 -5.76 -10.25
C PHE A 133 -11.38 -5.81 -11.77
N TRP A 134 -10.50 -6.50 -12.52
CA TRP A 134 -10.62 -6.66 -13.96
C TRP A 134 -10.28 -8.09 -14.35
N ILE A 135 -11.12 -8.69 -15.19
CA ILE A 135 -10.97 -10.07 -15.64
C ILE A 135 -11.16 -10.12 -17.14
N SER A 136 -10.14 -10.51 -17.88
CA SER A 136 -10.24 -10.85 -19.30
C SER A 136 -10.09 -12.37 -19.51
N GLU A 137 -10.59 -12.86 -20.62
CA GLU A 137 -10.41 -14.28 -21.01
C GLU A 137 -8.96 -14.56 -21.43
N ASN A 138 -8.43 -15.71 -21.00
CA ASN A 138 -7.06 -16.14 -21.33
C ASN A 138 -6.00 -15.04 -21.05
N PRO A 139 -5.89 -14.53 -19.82
CA PRO A 139 -5.02 -13.41 -19.52
C PRO A 139 -3.54 -13.77 -19.67
N GLN A 140 -2.78 -12.87 -20.30
CA GLN A 140 -1.33 -13.02 -20.51
C GLN A 140 -0.53 -12.58 -19.28
N ALA A 141 -1.02 -11.57 -18.55
CA ALA A 141 -0.38 -11.04 -17.37
C ALA A 141 -1.40 -10.65 -16.30
N VAL A 142 -0.92 -10.54 -15.06
CA VAL A 142 -1.67 -9.91 -13.97
C VAL A 142 -0.99 -8.60 -13.57
N ILE A 143 -1.79 -7.54 -13.45
CA ILE A 143 -1.38 -6.24 -12.92
C ILE A 143 -1.83 -6.18 -11.45
N LEU A 144 -0.89 -6.10 -10.55
CA LEU A 144 -1.11 -5.99 -9.11
C LEU A 144 -0.91 -4.52 -8.70
N GLY A 145 -2.01 -3.84 -8.40
CA GLY A 145 -1.97 -2.44 -7.97
C GLY A 145 -2.18 -2.28 -6.47
N THR A 146 -1.60 -1.26 -5.87
CA THR A 146 -1.89 -0.84 -4.50
C THR A 146 -2.13 0.67 -4.44
N GLY A 147 -3.02 1.08 -3.52
CA GLY A 147 -3.38 2.47 -3.38
C GLY A 147 -4.07 3.05 -4.64
N HIS A 148 -4.02 4.36 -4.77
CA HIS A 148 -4.72 5.08 -5.84
C HIS A 148 -4.25 4.74 -7.26
N LEU A 149 -3.04 4.19 -7.43
CA LEU A 149 -2.54 3.80 -8.75
C LEU A 149 -3.28 2.59 -9.34
N LEU A 150 -4.08 1.87 -8.55
CA LEU A 150 -5.01 0.85 -9.07
C LEU A 150 -5.93 1.42 -10.16
N TYR A 151 -6.34 2.69 -10.06
CA TYR A 151 -7.15 3.36 -11.08
C TYR A 151 -6.46 3.37 -12.45
N TYR A 152 -5.18 3.73 -12.46
CA TYR A 152 -4.39 3.77 -13.70
C TYR A 152 -4.12 2.36 -14.24
N ALA A 153 -3.97 1.37 -13.37
CA ALA A 153 -3.89 -0.04 -13.77
C ALA A 153 -5.18 -0.51 -14.47
N LEU A 154 -6.36 -0.09 -14.00
CA LEU A 154 -7.64 -0.39 -14.66
C LEU A 154 -7.77 0.31 -16.01
N LEU A 155 -7.34 1.57 -16.12
CA LEU A 155 -7.31 2.28 -17.41
C LEU A 155 -6.35 1.63 -18.41
N ALA A 156 -5.20 1.16 -17.93
CA ALA A 156 -4.23 0.43 -18.75
C ALA A 156 -4.83 -0.90 -19.24
N ALA A 157 -5.49 -1.66 -18.36
CA ALA A 157 -6.14 -2.91 -18.72
C ALA A 157 -7.18 -2.72 -19.84
N LYS A 158 -7.99 -1.68 -19.74
CA LYS A 158 -8.96 -1.33 -20.80
C LYS A 158 -8.29 -1.06 -22.14
N LYS A 159 -7.21 -0.29 -22.16
CA LYS A 159 -6.43 -0.01 -23.38
C LYS A 159 -5.80 -1.27 -23.96
N LEU A 160 -5.20 -2.11 -23.11
CA LEU A 160 -4.59 -3.37 -23.53
C LEU A 160 -5.62 -4.31 -24.16
N GLU A 161 -6.83 -4.38 -23.61
CA GLU A 161 -7.91 -5.19 -24.17
C GLU A 161 -8.35 -4.69 -25.57
N GLU A 162 -8.38 -3.37 -25.79
CA GLU A 162 -8.64 -2.76 -27.11
C GLU A 162 -7.53 -3.13 -28.13
N GLU A 163 -6.32 -3.41 -27.66
CA GLU A 163 -5.18 -3.86 -28.47
C GLU A 163 -5.08 -5.40 -28.56
N GLY A 164 -6.03 -6.14 -28.00
CA GLY A 164 -6.06 -7.61 -28.00
C GLY A 164 -5.14 -8.26 -26.97
N ILE A 165 -4.66 -7.50 -25.99
CA ILE A 165 -3.83 -7.99 -24.89
C ILE A 165 -4.69 -8.15 -23.64
N ASN A 166 -4.99 -9.38 -23.29
CA ASN A 166 -5.82 -9.71 -22.15
C ASN A 166 -5.03 -9.74 -20.85
N VAL A 167 -5.54 -9.08 -19.80
CA VAL A 167 -4.89 -9.03 -18.48
C VAL A 167 -5.89 -9.21 -17.35
N LEU A 168 -5.40 -9.57 -16.17
CA LEU A 168 -6.10 -9.43 -14.89
C LEU A 168 -5.61 -8.16 -14.19
N VAL A 169 -6.48 -7.48 -13.45
CA VAL A 169 -6.07 -6.44 -12.50
C VAL A 169 -6.58 -6.78 -11.11
N ALA A 170 -5.68 -6.78 -10.14
CA ALA A 170 -6.03 -7.07 -8.76
C ALA A 170 -5.53 -5.98 -7.82
N ASN A 171 -6.36 -5.66 -6.83
CA ASN A 171 -6.06 -4.74 -5.74
C ASN A 171 -5.37 -5.49 -4.60
N VAL A 172 -4.14 -5.10 -4.31
CA VAL A 172 -3.37 -5.57 -3.16
C VAL A 172 -3.41 -4.49 -2.08
N SER A 173 -4.59 -4.30 -1.47
CA SER A 173 -4.75 -3.31 -0.41
C SER A 173 -4.00 -3.66 0.87
N THR A 174 -3.76 -4.94 1.14
CA THR A 174 -2.92 -5.38 2.27
C THR A 174 -1.62 -5.95 1.76
N ILE A 175 -0.51 -5.23 1.98
CA ILE A 175 0.82 -5.67 1.57
C ILE A 175 1.43 -6.62 2.62
N LYS A 176 1.05 -6.44 3.87
CA LYS A 176 1.49 -7.30 4.98
C LYS A 176 0.35 -7.58 5.96
N PRO A 177 -0.04 -8.87 6.15
CA PRO A 177 0.45 -10.03 5.40
C PRO A 177 0.01 -10.00 3.93
N LEU A 178 0.85 -10.53 3.05
CA LEU A 178 0.49 -10.73 1.65
C LEU A 178 -0.39 -11.97 1.51
N ASP A 179 -1.47 -11.88 0.72
CA ASP A 179 -2.31 -13.04 0.38
C ASP A 179 -1.61 -13.93 -0.64
N GLY A 180 -0.71 -14.77 -0.14
CA GLY A 180 0.09 -15.64 -0.98
C GLY A 180 -0.74 -16.67 -1.76
N GLN A 181 -1.86 -17.13 -1.20
CA GLN A 181 -2.72 -18.09 -1.89
C GLN A 181 -3.40 -17.43 -3.11
N ALA A 182 -4.06 -16.30 -2.92
CA ALA A 182 -4.68 -15.58 -4.02
C ALA A 182 -3.66 -15.15 -5.08
N LEU A 183 -2.46 -14.73 -4.64
CA LEU A 183 -1.37 -14.40 -5.56
C LEU A 183 -0.96 -15.60 -6.44
N LEU A 184 -0.79 -16.78 -5.87
CA LEU A 184 -0.47 -18.00 -6.63
C LEU A 184 -1.59 -18.39 -7.60
N GLU A 185 -2.85 -18.22 -7.20
CA GLU A 185 -4.01 -18.48 -8.06
C GLU A 185 -4.05 -17.53 -9.27
N LEU A 186 -3.78 -16.23 -9.07
CA LEU A 186 -3.71 -15.25 -10.13
C LEU A 186 -2.54 -15.53 -11.09
N VAL A 187 -1.35 -15.73 -10.55
CA VAL A 187 -0.15 -16.06 -11.33
C VAL A 187 -0.25 -17.45 -11.99
N GLY A 188 -1.12 -18.32 -11.47
CA GLY A 188 -1.44 -19.61 -12.09
C GLY A 188 -2.17 -19.48 -13.42
N LYS A 189 -2.87 -18.37 -13.63
CA LYS A 189 -3.67 -18.07 -14.83
C LYS A 189 -2.93 -17.22 -15.86
N THR A 190 -1.74 -16.73 -15.54
CA THR A 190 -0.99 -15.77 -16.35
C THR A 190 0.45 -16.18 -16.51
N ASN A 191 1.21 -15.49 -17.40
CA ASN A 191 2.61 -15.78 -17.66
C ASN A 191 3.57 -14.75 -17.07
N ALA A 192 3.06 -13.59 -16.65
CA ALA A 192 3.84 -12.47 -16.15
C ALA A 192 3.06 -11.67 -15.10
N VAL A 193 3.81 -10.91 -14.30
CA VAL A 193 3.27 -10.02 -13.28
C VAL A 193 3.78 -8.61 -13.52
N VAL A 194 2.90 -7.63 -13.41
CA VAL A 194 3.26 -6.21 -13.32
C VAL A 194 2.81 -5.68 -11.97
N THR A 195 3.69 -5.03 -11.23
CA THR A 195 3.31 -4.35 -9.97
C THR A 195 3.26 -2.84 -10.19
N VAL A 196 2.27 -2.18 -9.57
CA VAL A 196 2.03 -0.74 -9.72
C VAL A 196 1.85 -0.10 -8.34
N GLU A 197 2.73 0.83 -8.00
CA GLU A 197 2.76 1.48 -6.69
C GLU A 197 3.29 2.91 -6.73
N ASP A 198 2.71 3.80 -5.94
CA ASP A 198 3.23 5.16 -5.70
C ASP A 198 4.25 5.12 -4.55
N HIS A 199 5.39 4.50 -4.81
CA HIS A 199 6.47 4.22 -3.87
C HIS A 199 7.73 3.86 -4.66
N GLN A 200 8.89 3.83 -4.01
CA GLN A 200 10.08 3.20 -4.61
C GLN A 200 9.79 1.73 -4.92
N VAL A 201 10.22 1.24 -6.07
CA VAL A 201 10.09 -0.20 -6.40
C VAL A 201 10.87 -1.06 -5.44
N ALA A 202 11.98 -0.54 -4.91
CA ALA A 202 12.76 -1.22 -3.88
C ALA A 202 12.01 -1.24 -2.55
N GLY A 203 11.72 -2.45 -2.06
CA GLY A 203 11.08 -2.65 -0.74
C GLY A 203 9.58 -2.40 -0.67
N GLY A 204 8.93 -1.95 -1.75
CA GLY A 204 7.49 -1.72 -1.84
C GLY A 204 6.67 -2.99 -2.09
N LEU A 205 5.51 -2.83 -2.76
CA LEU A 205 4.66 -3.93 -3.20
C LEU A 205 5.42 -4.87 -4.13
N GLY A 206 6.13 -4.32 -5.12
CA GLY A 206 6.91 -5.11 -6.07
C GLY A 206 7.92 -6.01 -5.38
N GLY A 207 8.65 -5.47 -4.40
CA GLY A 207 9.56 -6.26 -3.57
C GLY A 207 8.86 -7.38 -2.80
N ALA A 208 7.68 -7.11 -2.21
CA ALA A 208 6.90 -8.12 -1.47
C ALA A 208 6.47 -9.29 -2.38
N VAL A 209 5.96 -8.96 -3.56
CA VAL A 209 5.52 -9.94 -4.55
C VAL A 209 6.70 -10.75 -5.09
N ALA A 210 7.82 -10.08 -5.44
CA ALA A 210 9.01 -10.74 -5.96
C ALA A 210 9.62 -11.72 -4.94
N GLU A 211 9.76 -11.31 -3.67
CA GLU A 211 10.25 -12.15 -2.58
C GLU A 211 9.38 -13.39 -2.38
N PHE A 212 8.07 -13.24 -2.48
CA PHE A 212 7.13 -14.35 -2.36
C PHE A 212 7.20 -15.28 -3.57
N LEU A 213 7.17 -14.74 -4.79
CA LEU A 213 7.18 -15.54 -6.01
C LEU A 213 8.51 -16.25 -6.23
N ALA A 214 9.64 -15.63 -5.88
CA ALA A 214 10.95 -16.29 -5.97
C ALA A 214 11.02 -17.60 -5.18
N LYS A 215 10.28 -17.71 -4.07
CA LYS A 215 10.24 -18.89 -3.22
C LYS A 215 9.18 -19.92 -3.65
N ASN A 216 8.07 -19.50 -4.25
CA ASN A 216 6.91 -20.35 -4.45
C ASN A 216 6.61 -20.65 -5.92
N LYS A 217 6.77 -19.67 -6.80
CA LYS A 217 6.51 -19.77 -8.25
C LYS A 217 7.27 -18.66 -8.99
N PRO A 218 8.56 -18.86 -9.31
CA PRO A 218 9.33 -17.89 -10.08
C PRO A 218 8.61 -17.50 -11.38
N THR A 219 8.37 -16.21 -11.55
CA THR A 219 7.55 -15.67 -12.64
C THR A 219 8.20 -14.38 -13.14
N PRO A 220 8.24 -14.08 -14.45
CA PRO A 220 8.69 -12.81 -14.97
C PRO A 220 7.89 -11.64 -14.38
N MET A 221 8.59 -10.58 -13.96
CA MET A 221 7.98 -9.44 -13.32
C MET A 221 8.50 -8.12 -13.90
N GLU A 222 7.57 -7.14 -13.98
CA GLU A 222 7.88 -5.73 -14.23
C GLU A 222 7.35 -4.87 -13.09
N PHE A 223 8.03 -3.75 -12.83
CA PHE A 223 7.79 -2.91 -11.69
C PHE A 223 7.50 -1.48 -12.14
N ILE A 224 6.30 -1.00 -11.88
CA ILE A 224 5.88 0.39 -12.10
C ILE A 224 5.87 1.11 -10.76
N GLY A 225 6.75 2.08 -10.61
CA GLY A 225 6.95 2.88 -9.41
C GLY A 225 8.20 3.73 -9.56
N LEU A 226 8.63 4.39 -8.51
CA LEU A 226 9.82 5.24 -8.53
C LEU A 226 11.10 4.39 -8.60
N GLN A 227 11.99 4.77 -9.52
CA GLN A 227 13.24 4.06 -9.83
C GLN A 227 14.44 4.78 -9.22
N ASP A 228 14.70 4.52 -7.93
CA ASP A 228 15.87 5.03 -7.19
C ASP A 228 16.09 6.54 -7.35
N SER A 229 15.00 7.30 -7.21
CA SER A 229 15.03 8.76 -7.34
C SER A 229 14.03 9.42 -6.40
N PHE A 230 14.37 10.62 -5.95
CA PHE A 230 13.38 11.51 -5.34
C PHE A 230 12.51 12.14 -6.42
N ALA A 231 11.23 12.35 -6.11
CA ALA A 231 10.38 13.14 -6.96
C ALA A 231 10.60 14.65 -6.69
N GLU A 232 9.97 15.49 -7.47
CA GLU A 232 10.08 16.94 -7.40
C GLU A 232 8.76 17.61 -6.99
N SER A 233 8.81 18.91 -6.76
CA SER A 233 7.59 19.71 -6.53
C SER A 233 6.83 19.90 -7.84
N GLY A 234 5.53 19.70 -7.82
CA GLY A 234 4.67 19.86 -8.98
C GLY A 234 3.20 19.60 -8.64
N SER A 235 2.32 19.75 -9.60
CA SER A 235 0.94 19.28 -9.42
C SER A 235 0.90 17.75 -9.46
N PRO A 236 0.01 17.09 -8.69
CA PRO A 236 -0.12 15.63 -8.71
C PRO A 236 -0.25 15.06 -10.12
N LYS A 237 -1.01 15.73 -10.99
CA LYS A 237 -1.23 15.31 -12.38
C LYS A 237 0.07 15.34 -13.21
N GLU A 238 0.89 16.36 -13.05
CA GLU A 238 2.16 16.47 -13.77
C GLU A 238 3.17 15.43 -13.28
N LEU A 239 3.21 15.20 -11.96
CA LEU A 239 4.10 14.21 -11.37
C LEU A 239 3.76 12.77 -11.76
N LEU A 240 2.48 12.46 -11.88
CA LEU A 240 2.03 11.13 -12.35
C LEU A 240 2.20 10.92 -13.85
N ALA A 241 2.42 11.98 -14.64
CA ALA A 241 2.62 11.89 -16.09
C ALA A 241 4.09 11.70 -16.49
N LYS A 242 5.02 11.87 -15.56
CA LYS A 242 6.47 11.65 -15.72
C LYS A 242 6.86 10.21 -15.44
#